data_058dfbfd634cd81465627eee73e2b78b
#
_entry.id   058dfbfd634cd81465627eee73e2b78b
#
_cell.length_a   1.000
_cell.length_b   1.000
_cell.length_c   1.000
_cell.angle_alpha   90.00
_cell.angle_beta   90.00
_cell.angle_gamma   90.00
#
_symmetry.space_group_name_H-M   'P 1'
#
loop_
_entity.id
_entity.type
_entity.pdbx_description
1 polymer ?
#
loop_
_entity_poly.entity_id
_entity_poly.type
_entity_poly.pdbx_seq_one_letter_code
_entity_poly.pdbx_strand_id
1 'polypeptide(L)'
;MSDQTKFNLTEADIPTAYYNIAADLPKPLDPALHPGTGQPIGPADLAPLFPMELIKQEVSAEREIEIPEPVREIYKLYRPTPLIRARRLEKMLDTPAHIYYKYEGASPAGSHKLNTAVAQAFYNKQEGVRKLSTETGAGQWGSALSMACTFFGMQCEVFMVKVSYDQKPYRRILMETFGATVHASPTNLTNAGRTILAESPDSPGSLGIAISEAVEVAAMSGGTTKYSLGSVLNHVLLHQTVIGQEALRQMDMAGEYPDVVIGCVGGGSNFSGLAFPFLRSKLVSPNGNETRFIAVEPTAAPSLTKGVYTYDFGDTVHMTPLAKMYTLGHTFVPAGIHAGGLRYHGMAPLISALYNQGYIEAVAVPQNPTFAAAIQFAHSEGIVPAPESAHAIRVAIDQALDAKARGQKQVILFNLSGHGNFDLAAYEQYLGGKLQDYEYPAEEVAKAMEHLPHVGQTMPV
;
A
#
# COMPACT_ATOMS: atom_id res chain seq x y z
N MET A 1 2.71 3.92 35.52
CA MET A 1 2.47 3.95 34.07
C MET A 1 1.30 4.91 33.81
N SER A 2 1.42 5.76 32.82
CA SER A 2 0.37 6.73 32.45
C SER A 2 -0.92 6.00 32.04
N ASP A 3 -2.09 6.45 32.56
CA ASP A 3 -3.40 5.93 32.13
C ASP A 3 -3.80 6.45 30.73
N GLN A 4 -2.89 7.15 30.07
CA GLN A 4 -3.11 7.73 28.75
C GLN A 4 -3.39 6.65 27.70
N THR A 5 -4.46 6.84 26.94
CA THR A 5 -4.87 5.91 25.88
C THR A 5 -4.52 6.46 24.50
N LYS A 6 -4.60 7.79 24.30
CA LYS A 6 -4.39 8.43 23.00
C LYS A 6 -3.20 9.39 23.07
N PHE A 7 -2.23 9.20 22.18
CA PHE A 7 -1.02 9.99 22.08
C PHE A 7 -1.12 10.87 20.83
N ASN A 8 -1.27 12.17 21.05
CA ASN A 8 -1.37 13.16 19.97
C ASN A 8 -0.13 14.02 19.96
N LEU A 9 0.39 14.27 18.78
CA LEU A 9 1.35 15.31 18.46
C LEU A 9 0.61 16.57 18.02
N THR A 10 1.34 17.66 17.86
CA THR A 10 0.83 18.96 17.36
C THR A 10 1.22 19.18 15.90
N GLU A 11 0.67 20.20 15.24
CA GLU A 11 1.06 20.57 13.87
C GLU A 11 2.57 20.88 13.75
N ALA A 12 3.18 21.40 14.81
CA ALA A 12 4.63 21.66 14.87
C ALA A 12 5.48 20.38 14.82
N ASP A 13 4.88 19.22 15.08
CA ASP A 13 5.53 17.93 15.09
C ASP A 13 5.40 17.18 13.74
N ILE A 14 4.69 17.77 12.76
CA ILE A 14 4.63 17.21 11.39
C ILE A 14 6.06 17.11 10.84
N PRO A 15 6.49 15.94 10.33
CA PRO A 15 7.82 15.80 9.76
C PRO A 15 8.12 16.83 8.67
N THR A 16 9.32 17.39 8.69
CA THR A 16 9.79 18.33 7.67
C THR A 16 10.51 17.65 6.51
N ALA A 17 10.87 16.38 6.69
CA ALA A 17 11.47 15.54 5.66
C ALA A 17 10.90 14.12 5.72
N TYR A 18 10.86 13.47 4.57
CA TYR A 18 10.62 12.04 4.45
C TYR A 18 11.89 11.26 4.80
N TYR A 19 11.75 10.11 5.45
CA TYR A 19 12.86 9.19 5.68
C TYR A 19 12.98 8.19 4.54
N ASN A 20 14.15 8.18 3.88
CA ASN A 20 14.45 7.25 2.79
C ASN A 20 15.29 6.07 3.30
N ILE A 21 14.67 4.91 3.43
CA ILE A 21 15.34 3.68 3.89
C ILE A 21 16.40 3.19 2.89
N ALA A 22 16.31 3.57 1.60
CA ALA A 22 17.30 3.18 0.59
C ALA A 22 18.72 3.62 0.96
N ALA A 23 18.86 4.72 1.70
CA ALA A 23 20.14 5.22 2.19
C ALA A 23 20.78 4.33 3.29
N ASP A 24 19.99 3.50 3.95
CA ASP A 24 20.44 2.66 5.06
C ASP A 24 20.41 1.16 4.72
N LEU A 25 20.08 0.79 3.46
CA LEU A 25 20.09 -0.60 3.02
C LEU A 25 21.50 -1.20 3.07
N PRO A 26 21.68 -2.43 3.59
CA PRO A 26 22.96 -3.13 3.58
C PRO A 26 23.49 -3.42 2.18
N LYS A 27 22.59 -3.56 1.22
CA LYS A 27 22.89 -3.72 -0.21
C LYS A 27 21.96 -2.82 -1.01
N PRO A 28 22.45 -2.10 -2.03
CA PRO A 28 21.62 -1.34 -2.95
C PRO A 28 20.56 -2.25 -3.60
N LEU A 29 19.44 -1.64 -4.00
CA LEU A 29 18.44 -2.35 -4.79
C LEU A 29 19.00 -2.72 -6.19
N ASP A 30 18.56 -3.85 -6.69
CA ASP A 30 18.71 -4.16 -8.11
C ASP A 30 17.97 -3.10 -8.94
N PRO A 31 18.57 -2.56 -10.02
CA PRO A 31 17.93 -1.53 -10.83
C PRO A 31 16.71 -2.09 -11.57
N ALA A 32 15.71 -1.24 -11.79
CA ALA A 32 14.66 -1.58 -12.74
C ALA A 32 15.22 -1.62 -14.17
N LEU A 33 14.70 -2.54 -15.00
CA LEU A 33 15.22 -2.80 -16.34
C LEU A 33 14.22 -2.40 -17.42
N HIS A 34 14.74 -1.91 -18.53
CA HIS A 34 13.95 -1.65 -19.72
C HIS A 34 13.55 -2.99 -20.38
N PRO A 35 12.25 -3.25 -20.60
CA PRO A 35 11.78 -4.56 -21.06
C PRO A 35 12.35 -5.00 -22.41
N GLY A 36 12.54 -4.06 -23.34
CA GLY A 36 13.05 -4.37 -24.68
C GLY A 36 14.57 -4.54 -24.76
N THR A 37 15.36 -3.94 -23.84
CA THR A 37 16.83 -3.97 -23.89
C THR A 37 17.46 -4.77 -22.76
N GLY A 38 16.73 -5.02 -21.67
CA GLY A 38 17.25 -5.63 -20.44
C GLY A 38 18.30 -4.78 -19.72
N GLN A 39 18.50 -3.53 -20.12
CA GLN A 39 19.43 -2.61 -19.48
C GLN A 39 18.73 -1.81 -18.36
N PRO A 40 19.47 -1.32 -17.35
CA PRO A 40 18.91 -0.42 -16.36
C PRO A 40 18.22 0.77 -17.00
N ILE A 41 17.00 1.10 -16.51
CA ILE A 41 16.27 2.28 -16.99
C ILE A 41 16.92 3.57 -16.48
N GLY A 42 16.79 4.62 -17.31
CA GLY A 42 17.19 5.98 -16.96
C GLY A 42 15.99 6.91 -16.74
N PRO A 43 16.25 8.16 -16.32
CA PRO A 43 15.18 9.16 -16.15
C PRO A 43 14.35 9.40 -17.42
N ALA A 44 14.95 9.27 -18.60
CA ALA A 44 14.24 9.45 -19.88
C ALA A 44 13.15 8.40 -20.11
N ASP A 45 13.33 7.18 -19.63
CA ASP A 45 12.37 6.08 -19.76
C ASP A 45 11.13 6.31 -18.87
N LEU A 46 11.31 7.00 -17.75
CA LEU A 46 10.24 7.30 -16.79
C LEU A 46 9.57 8.66 -17.02
N ALA A 47 10.25 9.59 -17.69
CA ALA A 47 9.77 10.94 -17.94
C ALA A 47 8.40 11.02 -18.63
N PRO A 48 8.00 10.11 -19.54
CA PRO A 48 6.64 10.11 -20.08
C PRO A 48 5.56 9.91 -19.00
N LEU A 49 5.86 9.17 -17.93
CA LEU A 49 4.90 8.75 -16.89
C LEU A 49 4.93 9.63 -15.64
N PHE A 50 6.10 10.10 -15.22
CA PHE A 50 6.29 10.79 -13.94
C PHE A 50 6.96 12.15 -14.10
N PRO A 51 6.68 13.12 -13.19
CA PRO A 51 7.44 14.36 -13.13
C PRO A 51 8.89 14.08 -12.66
N MET A 52 9.82 14.93 -13.08
CA MET A 52 11.25 14.71 -12.82
C MET A 52 11.59 14.61 -11.34
N GLU A 53 10.89 15.36 -10.49
CA GLU A 53 11.13 15.33 -9.05
C GLU A 53 10.79 13.96 -8.44
N LEU A 54 9.69 13.32 -8.86
CA LEU A 54 9.35 11.97 -8.40
C LEU A 54 10.35 10.93 -8.94
N ILE A 55 10.87 11.11 -10.16
CA ILE A 55 11.93 10.26 -10.71
C ILE A 55 13.22 10.37 -9.90
N LYS A 56 13.62 11.57 -9.48
CA LYS A 56 14.75 11.75 -8.58
C LYS A 56 14.55 11.05 -7.24
N GLN A 57 13.37 11.19 -6.66
CA GLN A 57 13.03 10.54 -5.40
C GLN A 57 13.01 9.01 -5.52
N GLU A 58 12.59 8.47 -6.67
CA GLU A 58 12.56 7.03 -6.93
C GLU A 58 13.94 6.37 -6.83
N VAL A 59 14.98 7.09 -7.24
CA VAL A 59 16.37 6.58 -7.28
C VAL A 59 17.29 7.24 -6.26
N SER A 60 16.76 8.07 -5.36
CA SER A 60 17.57 8.83 -4.41
C SER A 60 18.25 7.92 -3.38
N ALA A 61 19.51 8.23 -3.09
CA ALA A 61 20.27 7.69 -1.97
C ALA A 61 20.37 8.66 -0.78
N GLU A 62 19.73 9.83 -0.85
CA GLU A 62 19.66 10.77 0.26
C GLU A 62 18.75 10.23 1.35
N ARG A 63 19.20 10.28 2.61
CA ARG A 63 18.45 9.72 3.75
C ARG A 63 17.22 10.54 4.10
N GLU A 64 17.27 11.84 3.97
CA GLU A 64 16.20 12.78 4.27
C GLU A 64 15.87 13.60 3.02
N ILE A 65 14.62 13.58 2.63
CA ILE A 65 14.13 14.34 1.47
C ILE A 65 13.09 15.33 1.98
N GLU A 66 13.34 16.61 1.80
CA GLU A 66 12.50 17.69 2.29
C GLU A 66 11.05 17.56 1.83
N ILE A 67 10.11 17.80 2.74
CA ILE A 67 8.68 17.88 2.44
C ILE A 67 8.35 19.34 2.11
N PRO A 68 7.96 19.66 0.87
CA PRO A 68 7.64 21.03 0.47
C PRO A 68 6.57 21.69 1.36
N GLU A 69 6.72 22.98 1.62
CA GLU A 69 5.75 23.73 2.45
C GLU A 69 4.30 23.56 1.98
N PRO A 70 3.95 23.65 0.67
CA PRO A 70 2.57 23.46 0.23
C PRO A 70 2.01 22.06 0.53
N VAL A 71 2.86 21.04 0.58
CA VAL A 71 2.47 19.67 0.98
C VAL A 71 2.20 19.63 2.47
N ARG A 72 3.08 20.22 3.29
CA ARG A 72 2.91 20.30 4.74
C ARG A 72 1.67 21.11 5.15
N GLU A 73 1.34 22.19 4.44
CA GLU A 73 0.10 22.95 4.68
C GLU A 73 -1.16 22.07 4.50
N ILE A 74 -1.17 21.19 3.50
CA ILE A 74 -2.28 20.22 3.34
C ILE A 74 -2.23 19.15 4.43
N TYR A 75 -1.04 18.70 4.82
CA TYR A 75 -0.89 17.75 5.93
C TYR A 75 -1.50 18.27 7.23
N LYS A 76 -1.43 19.54 7.54
CA LYS A 76 -2.04 20.17 8.73
C LYS A 76 -3.55 19.92 8.85
N LEU A 77 -4.24 19.61 7.75
CA LEU A 77 -5.68 19.29 7.78
C LEU A 77 -5.97 17.96 8.52
N TYR A 78 -5.00 17.04 8.63
CA TYR A 78 -5.26 15.71 9.18
C TYR A 78 -4.07 15.07 9.91
N ARG A 79 -2.89 15.64 9.81
CA ARG A 79 -1.69 15.16 10.51
C ARG A 79 -1.31 16.11 11.63
N PRO A 80 -0.60 15.60 12.67
CA PRO A 80 -0.25 14.21 12.93
C PRO A 80 -1.47 13.33 13.23
N THR A 81 -1.47 12.08 12.73
CA THR A 81 -2.54 11.12 13.06
C THR A 81 -2.31 10.53 14.47
N PRO A 82 -3.37 10.13 15.18
CA PRO A 82 -3.21 9.63 16.54
C PRO A 82 -2.56 8.25 16.61
N LEU A 83 -1.78 8.02 17.67
CA LEU A 83 -1.44 6.70 18.17
C LEU A 83 -2.35 6.37 19.35
N ILE A 84 -2.95 5.19 19.35
CA ILE A 84 -3.93 4.80 20.37
C ILE A 84 -3.54 3.43 20.94
N ARG A 85 -3.61 3.30 22.27
CA ARG A 85 -3.47 2.01 22.94
C ARG A 85 -4.82 1.32 23.02
N ALA A 86 -4.91 0.12 22.49
CA ALA A 86 -6.14 -0.68 22.40
C ALA A 86 -6.47 -1.40 23.74
N ARG A 87 -6.62 -0.64 24.82
CA ARG A 87 -6.82 -1.18 26.17
C ARG A 87 -8.06 -2.06 26.31
N ARG A 88 -9.13 -1.76 25.57
CA ARG A 88 -10.35 -2.59 25.60
C ARG A 88 -10.14 -3.91 24.87
N LEU A 89 -9.38 -3.90 23.78
CA LEU A 89 -8.98 -5.11 23.08
C LEU A 89 -8.03 -5.96 23.97
N GLU A 90 -7.02 -5.35 24.61
CA GLU A 90 -6.14 -6.03 25.57
C GLU A 90 -6.95 -6.74 26.67
N LYS A 91 -7.92 -6.04 27.25
CA LYS A 91 -8.83 -6.59 28.28
C LYS A 91 -9.72 -7.71 27.73
N MET A 92 -10.26 -7.56 26.53
CA MET A 92 -11.11 -8.57 25.88
C MET A 92 -10.34 -9.87 25.61
N LEU A 93 -9.06 -9.76 25.24
CA LEU A 93 -8.16 -10.89 25.00
C LEU A 93 -7.61 -11.50 26.31
N ASP A 94 -7.73 -10.77 27.42
CA ASP A 94 -7.12 -11.14 28.70
C ASP A 94 -5.61 -11.40 28.54
N THR A 95 -4.90 -10.47 27.89
CA THR A 95 -3.48 -10.60 27.52
C THR A 95 -2.60 -9.64 28.31
N PRO A 96 -1.35 -10.02 28.65
CA PRO A 96 -0.34 -9.10 29.18
C PRO A 96 0.29 -8.20 28.11
N ALA A 97 -0.04 -8.40 26.82
CA ALA A 97 0.48 -7.58 25.72
C ALA A 97 -0.09 -6.16 25.79
N HIS A 98 0.74 -5.19 25.37
CA HIS A 98 0.31 -3.81 25.14
C HIS A 98 0.15 -3.61 23.63
N ILE A 99 -1.08 -3.30 23.18
CA ILE A 99 -1.43 -3.19 21.76
C ILE A 99 -1.63 -1.73 21.39
N TYR A 100 -0.85 -1.24 20.45
CA TYR A 100 -0.95 0.12 19.91
C TYR A 100 -1.32 0.09 18.44
N TYR A 101 -2.14 1.05 18.01
CA TYR A 101 -2.43 1.25 16.59
C TYR A 101 -2.24 2.70 16.18
N LYS A 102 -1.54 2.88 15.04
CA LYS A 102 -1.44 4.16 14.36
C LYS A 102 -2.64 4.34 13.46
N TYR A 103 -3.49 5.33 13.71
CA TYR A 103 -4.79 5.45 13.06
C TYR A 103 -4.74 6.38 11.83
N GLU A 104 -4.40 5.83 10.69
CA GLU A 104 -4.38 6.54 9.40
C GLU A 104 -5.77 6.72 8.77
N GLY A 105 -6.78 5.98 9.20
CA GLY A 105 -8.18 6.17 8.82
C GLY A 105 -8.78 7.50 9.27
N ALA A 106 -8.09 8.26 10.11
CA ALA A 106 -8.48 9.60 10.54
C ALA A 106 -8.33 10.66 9.43
N SER A 107 -7.62 10.35 8.33
CA SER A 107 -7.49 11.27 7.21
C SER A 107 -8.83 11.49 6.49
N PRO A 108 -9.06 12.64 5.82
CA PRO A 108 -10.31 12.91 5.09
C PRO A 108 -10.60 11.90 3.98
N ALA A 109 -9.56 11.29 3.38
CA ALA A 109 -9.71 10.21 2.40
C ALA A 109 -9.99 8.85 3.04
N GLY A 110 -9.96 8.76 4.37
CA GLY A 110 -10.23 7.55 5.15
C GLY A 110 -9.10 6.51 5.15
N SER A 111 -7.89 6.87 4.69
CA SER A 111 -6.74 5.98 4.66
C SER A 111 -5.40 6.72 4.59
N HIS A 112 -4.29 6.00 4.81
CA HIS A 112 -2.91 6.48 4.68
C HIS A 112 -2.55 7.03 3.28
N LYS A 113 -3.31 6.67 2.26
CA LYS A 113 -2.94 6.96 0.85
C LYS A 113 -2.88 8.44 0.52
N LEU A 114 -3.58 9.29 1.29
CA LEU A 114 -3.57 10.74 1.09
C LEU A 114 -2.16 11.34 1.26
N ASN A 115 -1.30 10.75 2.07
CA ASN A 115 0.06 11.24 2.28
C ASN A 115 0.85 11.34 0.97
N THR A 116 0.89 10.26 0.21
CA THR A 116 1.58 10.27 -1.10
C THR A 116 0.77 10.96 -2.20
N ALA A 117 -0.56 10.91 -2.15
CA ALA A 117 -1.41 11.56 -3.14
C ALA A 117 -1.18 13.07 -3.19
N VAL A 118 -1.07 13.72 -2.03
CA VAL A 118 -0.79 15.17 -1.92
C VAL A 118 0.59 15.49 -2.50
N ALA A 119 1.62 14.72 -2.14
CA ALA A 119 2.97 14.93 -2.66
C ALA A 119 3.04 14.72 -4.18
N GLN A 120 2.46 13.64 -4.70
CA GLN A 120 2.46 13.38 -6.14
C GLN A 120 1.69 14.45 -6.93
N ALA A 121 0.53 14.89 -6.45
CA ALA A 121 -0.23 15.96 -7.10
C ALA A 121 0.56 17.28 -7.09
N PHE A 122 1.22 17.63 -5.99
CA PHE A 122 2.06 18.82 -5.88
C PHE A 122 3.17 18.82 -6.93
N TYR A 123 3.99 17.78 -6.99
CA TYR A 123 5.13 17.72 -7.91
C TYR A 123 4.70 17.72 -9.38
N ASN A 124 3.60 17.04 -9.70
CA ASN A 124 3.02 17.09 -11.04
C ASN A 124 2.54 18.50 -11.40
N LYS A 125 1.85 19.18 -10.46
CA LYS A 125 1.39 20.55 -10.66
C LYS A 125 2.55 21.51 -10.91
N GLN A 126 3.66 21.36 -10.19
CA GLN A 126 4.86 22.20 -10.37
C GLN A 126 5.46 22.07 -11.78
N GLU A 127 5.41 20.90 -12.40
CA GLU A 127 5.85 20.69 -13.77
C GLU A 127 4.80 21.05 -14.84
N GLY A 128 3.69 21.66 -14.44
CA GLY A 128 2.65 22.12 -15.36
C GLY A 128 1.71 21.02 -15.87
N VAL A 129 1.76 19.83 -15.25
CA VAL A 129 0.83 18.73 -15.56
C VAL A 129 -0.60 19.13 -15.22
N ARG A 130 -1.54 18.83 -16.11
CA ARG A 130 -2.96 19.24 -15.96
C ARG A 130 -3.85 18.13 -15.43
N LYS A 131 -3.51 16.88 -15.74
CA LYS A 131 -4.32 15.71 -15.38
C LYS A 131 -3.44 14.59 -14.85
N LEU A 132 -3.94 13.88 -13.83
CA LEU A 132 -3.37 12.63 -13.38
C LEU A 132 -4.27 11.47 -13.82
N SER A 133 -3.65 10.42 -14.38
CA SER A 133 -4.28 9.14 -14.66
C SER A 133 -3.80 8.12 -13.65
N THR A 134 -4.70 7.27 -13.17
CA THR A 134 -4.36 6.26 -12.17
C THR A 134 -5.30 5.06 -12.19
N GLU A 135 -4.83 3.97 -11.63
CA GLU A 135 -5.65 2.81 -11.26
C GLU A 135 -6.17 2.92 -9.83
N THR A 136 -7.16 2.09 -9.49
CA THR A 136 -7.51 1.83 -8.09
C THR A 136 -8.14 0.46 -7.91
N GLY A 137 -7.67 -0.31 -6.92
CA GLY A 137 -8.23 -1.62 -6.55
C GLY A 137 -9.58 -1.46 -5.85
N ALA A 138 -9.54 -1.16 -4.54
CA ALA A 138 -10.75 -1.03 -3.71
C ALA A 138 -11.35 0.39 -3.69
N GLY A 139 -10.70 1.36 -4.34
CA GLY A 139 -11.13 2.76 -4.42
C GLY A 139 -10.44 3.70 -3.41
N GLN A 140 -9.69 3.21 -2.42
CA GLN A 140 -9.02 4.09 -1.45
C GLN A 140 -7.98 5.00 -2.11
N TRP A 141 -7.20 4.45 -3.06
CA TRP A 141 -6.21 5.24 -3.78
C TRP A 141 -6.86 6.28 -4.69
N GLY A 142 -7.83 5.87 -5.49
CA GLY A 142 -8.60 6.81 -6.34
C GLY A 142 -9.23 7.94 -5.53
N SER A 143 -9.82 7.65 -4.36
CA SER A 143 -10.39 8.67 -3.47
C SER A 143 -9.33 9.65 -2.97
N ALA A 144 -8.15 9.15 -2.54
CA ALA A 144 -7.07 9.99 -2.05
C ALA A 144 -6.49 10.89 -3.16
N LEU A 145 -6.28 10.35 -4.36
CA LEU A 145 -5.73 11.11 -5.48
C LEU A 145 -6.74 12.14 -6.01
N SER A 146 -8.02 11.77 -6.11
CA SER A 146 -9.08 12.71 -6.50
C SER A 146 -9.14 13.92 -5.60
N MET A 147 -9.07 13.70 -4.28
CA MET A 147 -9.01 14.77 -3.28
C MET A 147 -7.74 15.63 -3.44
N ALA A 148 -6.57 14.99 -3.58
CA ALA A 148 -5.31 15.72 -3.77
C ALA A 148 -5.32 16.57 -5.05
N CYS A 149 -5.88 16.05 -6.14
CA CYS A 149 -6.04 16.81 -7.38
C CYS A 149 -6.91 18.05 -7.18
N THR A 150 -7.96 17.97 -6.35
CA THR A 150 -8.82 19.12 -6.02
C THR A 150 -8.02 20.23 -5.31
N PHE A 151 -7.13 19.89 -4.38
CA PHE A 151 -6.30 20.87 -3.67
C PHE A 151 -5.38 21.66 -4.61
N PHE A 152 -4.91 21.02 -5.69
CA PHE A 152 -4.00 21.65 -6.65
C PHE A 152 -4.66 22.08 -7.96
N GLY A 153 -6.00 22.01 -8.07
CA GLY A 153 -6.73 22.39 -9.27
C GLY A 153 -6.38 21.55 -10.51
N MET A 154 -6.21 20.25 -10.31
CA MET A 154 -5.87 19.28 -11.36
C MET A 154 -7.05 18.37 -11.68
N GLN A 155 -7.10 17.85 -12.90
CA GLN A 155 -8.03 16.78 -13.28
C GLN A 155 -7.52 15.42 -12.82
N CYS A 156 -8.45 14.50 -12.54
CA CYS A 156 -8.14 13.13 -12.15
C CYS A 156 -8.98 12.14 -12.97
N GLU A 157 -8.32 11.15 -13.56
CA GLU A 157 -8.95 10.05 -14.29
C GLU A 157 -8.56 8.72 -13.65
N VAL A 158 -9.55 7.92 -13.27
CA VAL A 158 -9.36 6.73 -12.44
C VAL A 158 -9.90 5.50 -13.13
N PHE A 159 -9.06 4.49 -13.33
CA PHE A 159 -9.43 3.16 -13.78
C PHE A 159 -9.60 2.26 -12.54
N MET A 160 -10.86 1.99 -12.19
CA MET A 160 -11.20 1.18 -11.02
C MET A 160 -11.45 -0.27 -11.42
N VAL A 161 -10.81 -1.21 -10.74
CA VAL A 161 -11.01 -2.65 -10.98
C VAL A 161 -12.50 -2.97 -10.94
N LYS A 162 -13.03 -3.57 -12.03
CA LYS A 162 -14.47 -3.77 -12.30
C LYS A 162 -15.21 -4.41 -11.12
N VAL A 163 -14.71 -5.49 -10.57
CA VAL A 163 -15.36 -6.16 -9.43
C VAL A 163 -15.49 -5.22 -8.21
N SER A 164 -14.53 -4.34 -7.98
CA SER A 164 -14.63 -3.34 -6.91
C SER A 164 -15.53 -2.16 -7.27
N TYR A 165 -15.56 -1.76 -8.54
CA TYR A 165 -16.47 -0.74 -9.04
C TYR A 165 -17.93 -1.12 -8.77
N ASP A 166 -18.26 -2.40 -8.97
CA ASP A 166 -19.59 -2.94 -8.73
C ASP A 166 -19.88 -3.13 -7.22
N GLN A 167 -18.91 -3.62 -6.45
CA GLN A 167 -19.07 -3.91 -5.01
C GLN A 167 -19.04 -2.66 -4.12
N LYS A 168 -18.41 -1.55 -4.56
CA LYS A 168 -18.11 -0.38 -3.72
C LYS A 168 -18.58 0.94 -4.35
N PRO A 169 -19.89 1.10 -4.60
CA PRO A 169 -20.42 2.29 -5.31
C PRO A 169 -20.12 3.61 -4.58
N TYR A 170 -20.06 3.60 -3.24
CA TYR A 170 -19.77 4.82 -2.47
C TYR A 170 -18.33 5.32 -2.63
N ARG A 171 -17.38 4.43 -2.94
CA ARG A 171 -16.01 4.85 -3.29
C ARG A 171 -15.98 5.60 -4.61
N ARG A 172 -16.72 5.13 -5.62
CA ARG A 172 -16.87 5.83 -6.90
C ARG A 172 -17.51 7.19 -6.69
N ILE A 173 -18.65 7.26 -5.99
CA ILE A 173 -19.35 8.52 -5.71
C ILE A 173 -18.44 9.52 -5.01
N LEU A 174 -17.62 9.07 -4.05
CA LEU A 174 -16.65 9.93 -3.37
C LEU A 174 -15.62 10.52 -4.34
N MET A 175 -15.06 9.70 -5.25
CA MET A 175 -14.13 10.17 -6.29
C MET A 175 -14.79 11.19 -7.22
N GLU A 176 -15.99 10.90 -7.70
CA GLU A 176 -16.78 11.79 -8.55
C GLU A 176 -17.16 13.10 -7.83
N THR A 177 -17.40 13.05 -6.51
CA THR A 177 -17.66 14.24 -5.68
C THR A 177 -16.44 15.17 -5.64
N PHE A 178 -15.22 14.61 -5.69
CA PHE A 178 -13.98 15.36 -5.86
C PHE A 178 -13.62 15.64 -7.33
N GLY A 179 -14.58 15.49 -8.26
CA GLY A 179 -14.41 15.86 -9.65
C GLY A 179 -13.62 14.88 -10.52
N ALA A 180 -13.34 13.66 -10.03
CA ALA A 180 -12.67 12.66 -10.86
C ALA A 180 -13.64 12.01 -11.86
N THR A 181 -13.08 11.61 -13.01
CA THR A 181 -13.75 10.69 -13.95
C THR A 181 -13.35 9.28 -13.60
N VAL A 182 -14.33 8.39 -13.38
CA VAL A 182 -14.06 7.00 -12.92
C VAL A 182 -14.59 6.00 -13.93
N HIS A 183 -13.72 5.08 -14.35
CA HIS A 183 -14.03 4.03 -15.32
C HIS A 183 -13.92 2.64 -14.69
N ALA A 184 -14.82 1.72 -15.02
CA ALA A 184 -14.72 0.32 -14.66
C ALA A 184 -13.72 -0.39 -15.58
N SER A 185 -12.56 -0.79 -15.07
CA SER A 185 -11.49 -1.44 -15.83
C SER A 185 -11.64 -2.98 -15.82
N PRO A 186 -11.53 -3.66 -17.01
CA PRO A 186 -11.09 -3.14 -18.30
C PRO A 186 -12.16 -2.34 -19.06
N THR A 187 -11.72 -1.37 -19.89
CA THR A 187 -12.58 -0.47 -20.69
C THR A 187 -12.37 -0.64 -22.19
N ASN A 188 -13.29 -0.09 -22.99
CA ASN A 188 -13.09 0.08 -24.44
C ASN A 188 -12.36 1.39 -24.81
N LEU A 189 -11.91 2.18 -23.83
CA LEU A 189 -11.27 3.49 -24.04
C LEU A 189 -9.80 3.35 -24.47
N THR A 190 -9.12 2.34 -23.95
CA THR A 190 -7.70 2.09 -24.15
C THR A 190 -7.46 0.88 -25.06
N ASN A 191 -6.27 0.76 -25.67
CA ASN A 191 -5.89 -0.45 -26.40
C ASN A 191 -5.71 -1.62 -25.44
N ALA A 192 -5.09 -1.38 -24.27
CA ALA A 192 -4.92 -2.37 -23.21
C ALA A 192 -6.28 -2.97 -22.81
N GLY A 193 -7.28 -2.13 -22.50
CA GLY A 193 -8.60 -2.59 -22.12
C GLY A 193 -9.31 -3.36 -23.24
N ARG A 194 -9.24 -2.89 -24.47
CA ARG A 194 -9.83 -3.59 -25.65
C ARG A 194 -9.20 -4.98 -25.86
N THR A 195 -7.88 -5.12 -25.71
CA THR A 195 -7.19 -6.40 -25.85
C THR A 195 -7.69 -7.40 -24.81
N ILE A 196 -7.76 -6.99 -23.55
CA ILE A 196 -8.28 -7.85 -22.46
C ILE A 196 -9.74 -8.25 -22.68
N LEU A 197 -10.59 -7.29 -23.10
CA LEU A 197 -12.02 -7.57 -23.36
C LEU A 197 -12.24 -8.46 -24.59
N ALA A 198 -11.34 -8.43 -25.58
CA ALA A 198 -11.39 -9.35 -26.72
C ALA A 198 -11.08 -10.78 -26.31
N GLU A 199 -10.15 -10.99 -25.40
CA GLU A 199 -9.76 -12.32 -24.87
C GLU A 199 -10.73 -12.82 -23.79
N SER A 200 -11.22 -11.92 -22.93
CA SER A 200 -12.09 -12.22 -21.79
C SER A 200 -13.16 -11.13 -21.62
N PRO A 201 -14.30 -11.22 -22.36
CA PRO A 201 -15.36 -10.23 -22.31
C PRO A 201 -15.96 -9.98 -20.91
N ASP A 202 -15.97 -11.00 -20.06
CA ASP A 202 -16.52 -10.98 -18.70
C ASP A 202 -15.43 -10.78 -17.63
N SER A 203 -14.25 -10.32 -18.01
CA SER A 203 -13.14 -10.10 -17.07
C SER A 203 -13.59 -9.30 -15.85
N PRO A 204 -13.33 -9.77 -14.61
CA PRO A 204 -13.62 -9.02 -13.39
C PRO A 204 -12.64 -7.85 -13.19
N GLY A 205 -11.62 -7.75 -14.03
CA GLY A 205 -10.51 -6.84 -13.92
C GLY A 205 -9.48 -7.26 -12.85
N SER A 206 -8.30 -6.69 -12.99
CA SER A 206 -7.22 -6.79 -11.99
C SER A 206 -6.54 -5.43 -11.84
N LEU A 207 -5.72 -5.29 -10.79
CA LEU A 207 -4.94 -4.07 -10.62
C LEU A 207 -3.91 -3.90 -11.74
N GLY A 208 -3.29 -4.99 -12.20
CA GLY A 208 -2.37 -4.98 -13.34
C GLY A 208 -3.01 -4.49 -14.64
N ILE A 209 -4.26 -4.92 -14.93
CA ILE A 209 -5.03 -4.44 -16.09
C ILE A 209 -5.32 -2.93 -15.95
N ALA A 210 -5.80 -2.50 -14.79
CA ALA A 210 -6.12 -1.08 -14.55
C ALA A 210 -4.85 -0.19 -14.62
N ILE A 211 -3.68 -0.69 -14.18
CA ILE A 211 -2.39 -0.03 -14.36
C ILE A 211 -2.09 0.15 -15.85
N SER A 212 -2.23 -0.91 -16.66
CA SER A 212 -1.98 -0.84 -18.10
C SER A 212 -2.80 0.27 -18.77
N GLU A 213 -4.09 0.35 -18.45
CA GLU A 213 -4.98 1.39 -18.99
C GLU A 213 -4.56 2.81 -18.55
N ALA A 214 -4.26 2.99 -17.26
CA ALA A 214 -3.86 4.29 -16.72
C ALA A 214 -2.51 4.76 -17.28
N VAL A 215 -1.55 3.85 -17.43
CA VAL A 215 -0.23 4.10 -18.03
C VAL A 215 -0.36 4.45 -19.51
N GLU A 216 -1.21 3.74 -20.28
CA GLU A 216 -1.46 4.05 -21.69
C GLU A 216 -1.97 5.49 -21.86
N VAL A 217 -2.95 5.91 -21.05
CA VAL A 217 -3.47 7.28 -21.10
C VAL A 217 -2.38 8.31 -20.82
N ALA A 218 -1.52 8.07 -19.85
CA ALA A 218 -0.41 8.98 -19.53
C ALA A 218 0.61 9.03 -20.68
N ALA A 219 1.09 7.87 -21.14
CA ALA A 219 2.12 7.75 -22.18
C ALA A 219 1.68 8.39 -23.51
N MET A 220 0.40 8.23 -23.89
CA MET A 220 -0.15 8.75 -25.15
C MET A 220 -0.53 10.22 -25.09
N SER A 221 -0.42 10.89 -23.94
CA SER A 221 -0.92 12.25 -23.73
C SER A 221 -0.01 13.37 -24.25
N GLY A 222 1.20 13.06 -24.70
CA GLY A 222 2.20 14.08 -25.05
C GLY A 222 2.67 14.92 -23.86
N GLY A 223 2.62 14.38 -22.63
CA GLY A 223 3.11 15.01 -21.40
C GLY A 223 2.07 15.87 -20.67
N THR A 224 0.85 16.02 -21.18
CA THR A 224 -0.21 16.78 -20.50
C THR A 224 -0.87 16.01 -19.36
N THR A 225 -0.78 14.69 -19.38
CA THR A 225 -1.22 13.76 -18.34
C THR A 225 -0.05 12.94 -17.88
N LYS A 226 0.06 12.73 -16.56
CA LYS A 226 1.03 11.83 -15.95
C LYS A 226 0.32 10.74 -15.18
N TYR A 227 1.03 9.64 -14.97
CA TYR A 227 0.57 8.52 -14.17
C TYR A 227 0.89 8.74 -12.69
N SER A 228 0.01 8.30 -11.82
CA SER A 228 0.22 8.28 -10.36
C SER A 228 -0.13 6.92 -9.80
N LEU A 229 0.68 6.42 -8.86
CA LEU A 229 0.53 5.09 -8.26
C LEU A 229 0.50 5.19 -6.74
N GLY A 230 -0.43 4.46 -6.12
CA GLY A 230 -0.65 4.50 -4.67
C GLY A 230 0.17 3.51 -3.84
N SER A 231 1.12 2.78 -4.45
CA SER A 231 1.93 1.76 -3.79
C SER A 231 3.15 1.39 -4.66
N VAL A 232 3.96 0.42 -4.25
CA VAL A 232 5.03 -0.25 -4.98
C VAL A 232 6.29 0.60 -5.20
N LEU A 233 6.18 1.79 -5.79
CA LEU A 233 7.33 2.63 -6.15
C LEU A 233 8.00 3.24 -4.90
N ASN A 234 9.33 3.42 -4.98
CA ASN A 234 10.13 3.89 -3.85
C ASN A 234 9.68 5.27 -3.36
N HIS A 235 9.38 6.22 -4.24
CA HIS A 235 8.88 7.53 -3.85
C HIS A 235 7.52 7.45 -3.13
N VAL A 236 6.67 6.48 -3.46
CA VAL A 236 5.41 6.27 -2.75
C VAL A 236 5.67 5.78 -1.32
N LEU A 237 6.56 4.78 -1.16
CA LEU A 237 6.93 4.26 0.15
C LEU A 237 7.62 5.33 1.00
N LEU A 238 8.47 6.13 0.38
CA LEU A 238 9.14 7.29 0.98
C LEU A 238 8.13 8.27 1.60
N HIS A 239 7.12 8.72 0.82
CA HIS A 239 6.11 9.66 1.30
C HIS A 239 5.30 9.14 2.49
N GLN A 240 5.16 7.83 2.60
CA GLN A 240 4.42 7.22 3.72
C GLN A 240 5.21 7.22 5.04
N THR A 241 6.53 7.42 5.02
CA THR A 241 7.35 7.34 6.23
C THR A 241 7.02 8.39 7.30
N VAL A 242 6.27 9.43 6.98
CA VAL A 242 5.69 10.36 7.95
C VAL A 242 4.88 9.63 9.04
N ILE A 243 4.25 8.48 8.70
CA ILE A 243 3.49 7.64 9.63
C ILE A 243 4.37 7.14 10.77
N GLY A 244 5.47 6.49 10.42
CA GLY A 244 6.40 5.88 11.38
C GLY A 244 7.24 6.94 12.12
N GLN A 245 7.58 8.06 11.47
CA GLN A 245 8.27 9.17 12.13
C GLN A 245 7.42 9.77 13.26
N GLU A 246 6.12 9.98 13.02
CA GLU A 246 5.19 10.39 14.08
C GLU A 246 5.04 9.30 15.14
N ALA A 247 4.87 8.02 14.71
CA ALA A 247 4.68 6.90 15.63
C ALA A 247 5.87 6.70 16.57
N LEU A 248 7.13 6.91 16.12
CA LEU A 248 8.31 6.87 16.96
C LEU A 248 8.21 7.87 18.13
N ARG A 249 7.85 9.12 17.84
CA ARG A 249 7.66 10.15 18.88
C ARG A 249 6.50 9.82 19.82
N GLN A 250 5.42 9.26 19.28
CA GLN A 250 4.24 8.87 20.07
C GLN A 250 4.51 7.65 20.94
N MET A 251 5.31 6.69 20.49
CA MET A 251 5.76 5.56 21.32
C MET A 251 6.71 6.03 22.43
N ASP A 252 7.58 7.01 22.16
CA ASP A 252 8.41 7.65 23.18
C ASP A 252 7.54 8.34 24.25
N MET A 253 6.48 9.07 23.86
CA MET A 253 5.49 9.63 24.78
C MET A 253 4.79 8.54 25.63
N ALA A 254 4.59 7.36 25.08
CA ALA A 254 4.03 6.22 25.81
C ALA A 254 5.03 5.58 26.77
N GLY A 255 6.34 5.91 26.67
CA GLY A 255 7.41 5.30 27.42
C GLY A 255 7.64 3.83 27.06
N GLU A 256 7.33 3.44 25.81
CA GLU A 256 7.45 2.06 25.30
C GLU A 256 8.05 2.05 23.89
N TYR A 257 8.64 0.91 23.54
CA TYR A 257 9.14 0.65 22.20
C TYR A 257 8.57 -0.69 21.70
N PRO A 258 8.18 -0.83 20.41
CA PRO A 258 7.53 -2.04 19.95
C PRO A 258 8.48 -3.22 19.83
N ASP A 259 8.08 -4.38 20.38
CA ASP A 259 8.71 -5.68 20.13
C ASP A 259 8.32 -6.21 18.74
N VAL A 260 7.13 -5.82 18.25
CA VAL A 260 6.67 -6.19 16.91
C VAL A 260 5.91 -5.05 16.25
N VAL A 261 6.23 -4.79 14.98
CA VAL A 261 5.56 -3.83 14.11
C VAL A 261 4.85 -4.59 13.00
N ILE A 262 3.54 -4.34 12.82
CA ILE A 262 2.68 -5.11 11.91
C ILE A 262 1.98 -4.16 10.93
N GLY A 263 1.90 -4.55 9.66
CA GLY A 263 1.10 -3.86 8.66
C GLY A 263 0.63 -4.79 7.56
N CYS A 264 -0.56 -4.52 7.01
CA CYS A 264 -1.03 -5.25 5.85
C CYS A 264 -0.28 -4.81 4.58
N VAL A 265 -0.12 -5.73 3.63
CA VAL A 265 0.57 -5.48 2.37
C VAL A 265 -0.24 -5.94 1.15
N GLY A 266 -0.40 -5.02 0.20
CA GLY A 266 -0.64 -5.29 -1.20
C GLY A 266 0.65 -5.01 -1.95
N GLY A 267 0.84 -3.78 -2.46
CA GLY A 267 2.15 -3.32 -2.94
C GLY A 267 3.10 -2.82 -1.84
N GLY A 268 2.64 -2.66 -0.58
CA GLY A 268 3.49 -2.44 0.59
C GLY A 268 3.55 -1.03 1.17
N SER A 269 2.88 -0.01 0.59
CA SER A 269 2.99 1.39 1.04
C SER A 269 2.58 1.63 2.49
N ASN A 270 1.52 0.97 2.94
CA ASN A 270 1.05 1.04 4.32
C ASN A 270 2.07 0.49 5.32
N PHE A 271 2.59 -0.71 5.04
CA PHE A 271 3.58 -1.36 5.89
C PHE A 271 4.87 -0.55 5.97
N SER A 272 5.42 -0.13 4.81
CA SER A 272 6.65 0.68 4.75
C SER A 272 6.52 1.99 5.52
N GLY A 273 5.38 2.65 5.40
CA GLY A 273 5.14 3.93 6.06
C GLY A 273 5.30 3.86 7.58
N LEU A 274 4.77 2.81 8.21
CA LEU A 274 4.95 2.59 9.65
C LEU A 274 6.32 1.97 9.97
N ALA A 275 6.70 0.91 9.24
CA ALA A 275 7.81 0.04 9.62
C ALA A 275 9.19 0.64 9.34
N PHE A 276 9.41 1.36 8.24
CA PHE A 276 10.74 1.78 7.82
C PHE A 276 11.46 2.69 8.84
N PRO A 277 10.81 3.71 9.45
CA PRO A 277 11.47 4.50 10.49
C PRO A 277 11.90 3.69 11.72
N PHE A 278 11.16 2.64 12.10
CA PHE A 278 11.54 1.72 13.17
C PHE A 278 12.65 0.74 12.72
N LEU A 279 12.58 0.25 11.49
CA LEU A 279 13.55 -0.69 10.92
C LEU A 279 14.95 -0.08 10.80
N ARG A 280 15.05 1.26 10.67
CA ARG A 280 16.33 1.96 10.65
C ARG A 280 17.26 1.53 11.78
N SER A 281 16.76 1.46 13.00
CA SER A 281 17.58 1.08 14.17
C SER A 281 18.22 -0.29 14.00
N LYS A 282 17.51 -1.25 13.38
CA LYS A 282 17.99 -2.60 13.10
C LYS A 282 19.03 -2.64 11.96
N LEU A 283 18.88 -1.75 10.97
CA LEU A 283 19.78 -1.68 9.81
C LEU A 283 21.11 -0.99 10.13
N VAL A 284 21.09 0.08 10.94
CA VAL A 284 22.29 0.90 11.21
C VAL A 284 23.07 0.49 12.46
N SER A 285 22.50 -0.36 13.31
CA SER A 285 23.13 -0.82 14.55
C SER A 285 23.20 -2.35 14.58
N PRO A 286 24.39 -2.97 14.45
CA PRO A 286 24.55 -4.44 14.46
C PRO A 286 24.04 -5.14 15.72
N ASN A 287 24.06 -4.43 16.86
CA ASN A 287 23.46 -4.86 18.13
C ASN A 287 22.11 -4.19 18.38
N GLY A 288 21.47 -3.75 17.29
CA GLY A 288 20.24 -2.98 17.31
C GLY A 288 19.05 -3.78 17.81
N ASN A 289 17.96 -3.07 17.93
CA ASN A 289 16.70 -3.52 18.47
C ASN A 289 16.21 -4.85 17.85
N GLU A 290 15.76 -5.78 18.68
CA GLU A 290 15.22 -7.08 18.28
C GLU A 290 13.77 -7.00 17.73
N THR A 291 13.28 -5.80 17.46
CA THR A 291 11.94 -5.58 16.89
C THR A 291 11.73 -6.45 15.65
N ARG A 292 10.63 -7.18 15.64
CA ARG A 292 10.17 -7.97 14.50
C ARG A 292 9.24 -7.11 13.63
N PHE A 293 9.32 -7.30 12.32
CA PHE A 293 8.51 -6.59 11.34
C PHE A 293 7.71 -7.60 10.54
N ILE A 294 6.38 -7.59 10.68
CA ILE A 294 5.50 -8.59 10.08
C ILE A 294 4.62 -7.95 9.00
N ALA A 295 4.85 -8.32 7.75
CA ALA A 295 4.02 -8.00 6.62
C ALA A 295 2.87 -9.01 6.51
N VAL A 296 1.61 -8.52 6.48
CA VAL A 296 0.44 -9.40 6.45
C VAL A 296 -0.26 -9.30 5.10
N GLU A 297 -0.37 -10.42 4.41
CA GLU A 297 -0.99 -10.53 3.09
C GLU A 297 -2.22 -11.47 3.11
N PRO A 298 -3.14 -11.37 2.13
CA PRO A 298 -4.24 -12.32 2.02
C PRO A 298 -3.78 -13.65 1.39
N THR A 299 -4.35 -14.78 1.82
CA THR A 299 -4.10 -16.09 1.19
C THR A 299 -4.46 -16.12 -0.29
N ALA A 300 -5.37 -15.25 -0.74
CA ALA A 300 -5.77 -15.13 -2.15
C ALA A 300 -4.74 -14.45 -3.06
N ALA A 301 -3.75 -13.72 -2.51
CA ALA A 301 -2.69 -13.05 -3.25
C ALA A 301 -1.38 -12.99 -2.40
N PRO A 302 -0.78 -14.15 -2.09
CA PRO A 302 0.32 -14.24 -1.12
C PRO A 302 1.68 -14.04 -1.80
N SER A 303 1.97 -12.83 -2.28
CA SER A 303 3.16 -12.53 -3.08
C SER A 303 4.48 -12.78 -2.34
N LEU A 304 4.59 -12.45 -1.05
CA LEU A 304 5.79 -12.69 -0.25
C LEU A 304 5.94 -14.16 0.15
N THR A 305 4.86 -14.77 0.66
CA THR A 305 4.95 -16.12 1.24
C THR A 305 4.94 -17.23 0.20
N LYS A 306 4.43 -17.00 -1.01
CA LYS A 306 4.28 -17.99 -2.09
C LYS A 306 4.84 -17.56 -3.44
N GLY A 307 5.16 -16.28 -3.63
CA GLY A 307 5.75 -15.75 -4.84
C GLY A 307 7.23 -16.12 -4.99
N VAL A 308 7.80 -15.76 -6.14
CA VAL A 308 9.23 -15.92 -6.44
C VAL A 308 9.91 -14.56 -6.49
N TYR A 309 11.18 -14.48 -6.06
CA TYR A 309 11.96 -13.24 -6.10
C TYR A 309 12.67 -13.13 -7.44
N THR A 310 12.07 -12.39 -8.38
CA THR A 310 12.58 -12.24 -9.74
C THR A 310 12.19 -10.89 -10.34
N TYR A 311 12.64 -10.61 -11.56
CA TYR A 311 12.15 -9.49 -12.34
C TYR A 311 10.77 -9.80 -12.92
N ASP A 312 9.86 -8.84 -12.81
CA ASP A 312 8.52 -8.93 -13.39
C ASP A 312 8.00 -7.55 -13.75
N PHE A 313 6.94 -7.50 -14.57
CA PHE A 313 6.23 -6.28 -14.91
C PHE A 313 5.31 -5.83 -13.77
N GLY A 314 5.15 -4.52 -13.63
CA GLY A 314 4.18 -3.93 -12.72
C GLY A 314 2.73 -4.01 -13.23
N ASP A 315 2.54 -4.26 -14.53
CA ASP A 315 1.27 -4.27 -15.24
C ASP A 315 1.09 -5.50 -16.13
N THR A 316 -0.13 -5.77 -16.58
CA THR A 316 -0.46 -7.01 -17.31
C THR A 316 -0.03 -7.00 -18.78
N VAL A 317 0.04 -5.83 -19.42
CA VAL A 317 0.35 -5.74 -20.87
C VAL A 317 1.74 -5.18 -21.17
N HIS A 318 2.66 -5.25 -20.21
CA HIS A 318 4.09 -4.96 -20.37
C HIS A 318 4.44 -3.49 -20.66
N MET A 319 3.64 -2.55 -20.16
CA MET A 319 3.87 -1.11 -20.34
C MET A 319 4.82 -0.50 -19.31
N THR A 320 5.07 -1.22 -18.21
CA THR A 320 5.96 -0.77 -17.13
C THR A 320 7.36 -1.38 -17.27
N PRO A 321 8.39 -0.76 -16.67
CA PRO A 321 9.69 -1.40 -16.51
C PRO A 321 9.63 -2.70 -15.72
N LEU A 322 10.64 -3.56 -15.92
CA LEU A 322 10.84 -4.75 -15.09
C LEU A 322 11.43 -4.35 -13.75
N ALA A 323 10.78 -4.73 -12.66
CA ALA A 323 11.25 -4.51 -11.31
C ALA A 323 11.60 -5.83 -10.62
N LYS A 324 12.69 -5.84 -9.84
CA LYS A 324 13.07 -7.02 -9.03
C LYS A 324 12.14 -7.08 -7.80
N MET A 325 11.27 -8.09 -7.75
CA MET A 325 10.24 -8.17 -6.73
C MET A 325 9.89 -9.62 -6.37
N TYR A 326 9.23 -9.83 -5.25
CA TYR A 326 8.45 -11.03 -5.03
C TYR A 326 7.15 -10.92 -5.83
N THR A 327 6.87 -11.89 -6.70
CA THR A 327 5.73 -11.86 -7.62
C THR A 327 5.02 -13.22 -7.74
N LEU A 328 3.73 -13.16 -8.04
CA LEU A 328 2.88 -14.29 -8.42
C LEU A 328 2.73 -14.41 -9.96
N GLY A 329 3.45 -13.55 -10.72
CA GLY A 329 3.33 -13.39 -12.16
C GLY A 329 2.35 -12.28 -12.56
N HIS A 330 2.78 -11.38 -13.48
CA HIS A 330 2.03 -10.17 -13.88
C HIS A 330 0.69 -10.46 -14.58
N THR A 331 0.49 -11.68 -15.08
CA THR A 331 -0.79 -12.11 -15.68
C THR A 331 -1.76 -12.70 -14.65
N PHE A 332 -1.34 -12.90 -13.39
CA PHE A 332 -2.19 -13.42 -12.33
C PHE A 332 -3.33 -12.46 -11.97
N VAL A 333 -4.56 -12.97 -11.96
CA VAL A 333 -5.76 -12.24 -11.55
C VAL A 333 -6.24 -12.76 -10.19
N PRO A 334 -6.02 -12.03 -9.10
CA PRO A 334 -6.45 -12.46 -7.77
C PRO A 334 -7.98 -12.57 -7.65
N ALA A 335 -8.46 -13.52 -6.82
CA ALA A 335 -9.87 -13.66 -6.48
C ALA A 335 -10.46 -12.37 -5.93
N GLY A 336 -11.77 -12.19 -6.09
CA GLY A 336 -12.52 -10.98 -5.72
C GLY A 336 -12.74 -10.79 -4.23
N ILE A 337 -11.72 -10.97 -3.38
CA ILE A 337 -11.82 -10.70 -1.95
C ILE A 337 -12.12 -9.23 -1.65
N HIS A 338 -12.76 -8.95 -0.53
CA HIS A 338 -13.16 -7.58 -0.17
C HIS A 338 -12.00 -6.65 0.21
N ALA A 339 -10.84 -7.19 0.60
CA ALA A 339 -9.60 -6.43 0.78
C ALA A 339 -8.96 -6.10 -0.59
N GLY A 340 -9.69 -5.35 -1.42
CA GLY A 340 -9.29 -5.06 -2.81
C GLY A 340 -7.96 -4.33 -2.95
N GLY A 341 -7.54 -3.56 -1.93
CA GLY A 341 -6.24 -2.90 -1.88
C GLY A 341 -5.05 -3.85 -1.68
N LEU A 342 -5.31 -5.13 -1.35
CA LEU A 342 -4.27 -6.16 -1.20
C LEU A 342 -4.22 -7.14 -2.39
N ARG A 343 -5.06 -6.98 -3.41
CA ARG A 343 -5.12 -7.82 -4.60
C ARG A 343 -4.14 -7.36 -5.67
N TYR A 344 -2.87 -7.63 -5.45
CA TYR A 344 -1.81 -7.31 -6.41
C TYR A 344 -0.83 -8.48 -6.53
N HIS A 345 -0.29 -8.71 -7.72
CA HIS A 345 0.59 -9.85 -8.00
C HIS A 345 2.02 -9.65 -7.50
N GLY A 346 2.48 -8.40 -7.29
CA GLY A 346 3.87 -8.07 -6.99
C GLY A 346 4.03 -7.25 -5.71
N MET A 347 5.20 -7.33 -5.10
CA MET A 347 5.57 -6.57 -3.91
C MET A 347 6.59 -5.49 -4.24
N ALA A 348 6.52 -4.33 -3.58
CA ALA A 348 7.50 -3.27 -3.74
C ALA A 348 8.95 -3.78 -3.67
N PRO A 349 9.85 -3.34 -4.56
CA PRO A 349 11.26 -3.77 -4.58
C PRO A 349 11.96 -3.61 -3.24
N LEU A 350 11.76 -2.48 -2.52
CA LEU A 350 12.33 -2.23 -1.19
C LEU A 350 11.90 -3.28 -0.16
N ILE A 351 10.59 -3.60 -0.11
CA ILE A 351 10.07 -4.62 0.81
C ILE A 351 10.56 -6.01 0.41
N SER A 352 10.55 -6.31 -0.88
CA SER A 352 11.03 -7.58 -1.41
C SER A 352 12.50 -7.82 -1.07
N ALA A 353 13.35 -6.81 -1.22
CA ALA A 353 14.76 -6.89 -0.86
C ALA A 353 14.97 -7.10 0.64
N LEU A 354 14.24 -6.38 1.49
CA LEU A 354 14.32 -6.50 2.95
C LEU A 354 13.78 -7.85 3.44
N TYR A 355 12.72 -8.36 2.84
CA TYR A 355 12.19 -9.70 3.12
C TYR A 355 13.17 -10.79 2.69
N ASN A 356 13.72 -10.69 1.48
CA ASN A 356 14.71 -11.63 0.98
C ASN A 356 16.01 -11.67 1.81
N GLN A 357 16.33 -10.57 2.50
CA GLN A 357 17.47 -10.46 3.41
C GLN A 357 17.13 -10.84 4.87
N GLY A 358 15.88 -11.21 5.18
CA GLY A 358 15.46 -11.66 6.52
C GLY A 358 15.19 -10.52 7.53
N TYR A 359 15.08 -9.27 7.09
CA TYR A 359 14.72 -8.14 7.96
C TYR A 359 13.22 -8.05 8.22
N ILE A 360 12.40 -8.59 7.33
CA ILE A 360 10.93 -8.60 7.39
C ILE A 360 10.45 -10.05 7.38
N GLU A 361 9.43 -10.35 8.17
CA GLU A 361 8.67 -11.59 8.16
C GLU A 361 7.37 -11.38 7.38
N ALA A 362 6.80 -12.44 6.80
CA ALA A 362 5.52 -12.37 6.12
C ALA A 362 4.56 -13.46 6.59
N VAL A 363 3.28 -13.12 6.68
CA VAL A 363 2.20 -14.04 7.07
C VAL A 363 1.01 -13.84 6.14
N ALA A 364 0.46 -14.93 5.60
CA ALA A 364 -0.77 -14.90 4.83
C ALA A 364 -1.96 -15.32 5.70
N VAL A 365 -3.07 -14.56 5.64
CA VAL A 365 -4.27 -14.82 6.43
C VAL A 365 -5.52 -14.91 5.56
N PRO A 366 -6.47 -15.84 5.87
CA PRO A 366 -7.72 -15.96 5.15
C PRO A 366 -8.69 -14.84 5.47
N GLN A 367 -9.70 -14.64 4.60
CA GLN A 367 -10.65 -13.55 4.68
C GLN A 367 -11.59 -13.64 5.91
N ASN A 368 -12.16 -14.81 6.20
CA ASN A 368 -13.11 -14.96 7.31
C ASN A 368 -12.46 -14.72 8.69
N PRO A 369 -11.29 -15.30 9.04
CA PRO A 369 -10.58 -14.95 10.27
C PRO A 369 -10.22 -13.45 10.37
N THR A 370 -9.95 -12.82 9.23
CA THR A 370 -9.68 -11.37 9.15
C THR A 370 -10.92 -10.56 9.53
N PHE A 371 -12.11 -10.89 8.99
CA PHE A 371 -13.36 -10.21 9.36
C PHE A 371 -13.79 -10.50 10.80
N ALA A 372 -13.54 -11.71 11.32
CA ALA A 372 -13.75 -12.01 12.74
C ALA A 372 -12.93 -11.07 13.64
N ALA A 373 -11.66 -10.87 13.32
CA ALA A 373 -10.79 -9.93 14.02
C ALA A 373 -11.27 -8.46 13.88
N ALA A 374 -11.78 -8.09 12.69
CA ALA A 374 -12.34 -6.76 12.45
C ALA A 374 -13.57 -6.48 13.34
N ILE A 375 -14.50 -7.44 13.47
CA ILE A 375 -15.67 -7.34 14.37
C ILE A 375 -15.23 -7.24 15.81
N GLN A 376 -14.27 -8.08 16.24
CA GLN A 376 -13.73 -8.05 17.59
C GLN A 376 -13.10 -6.69 17.93
N PHE A 377 -12.35 -6.11 16.97
CA PHE A 377 -11.77 -4.78 17.10
C PHE A 377 -12.84 -3.69 17.13
N ALA A 378 -13.86 -3.77 16.27
CA ALA A 378 -14.96 -2.82 16.27
C ALA A 378 -15.75 -2.83 17.61
N HIS A 379 -15.98 -4.00 18.18
CA HIS A 379 -16.65 -4.13 19.48
C HIS A 379 -15.81 -3.58 20.64
N SER A 380 -14.48 -3.71 20.57
CA SER A 380 -13.60 -3.23 21.65
C SER A 380 -13.23 -1.76 21.50
N GLU A 381 -12.84 -1.31 20.30
CA GLU A 381 -12.27 0.01 20.08
C GLU A 381 -13.25 1.01 19.43
N GLY A 382 -14.43 0.56 18.97
CA GLY A 382 -15.47 1.42 18.40
C GLY A 382 -15.13 1.92 16.97
N ILE A 383 -14.19 1.31 16.29
CA ILE A 383 -13.77 1.65 14.94
C ILE A 383 -14.00 0.46 14.02
N VAL A 384 -14.77 0.65 12.95
CA VAL A 384 -14.89 -0.34 11.86
C VAL A 384 -13.67 -0.20 10.96
N PRO A 385 -12.74 -1.17 10.93
CA PRO A 385 -11.54 -1.08 10.12
C PRO A 385 -11.84 -1.39 8.64
N ALA A 386 -11.01 -0.86 7.74
CA ALA A 386 -11.00 -1.34 6.36
C ALA A 386 -10.66 -2.84 6.32
N PRO A 387 -11.22 -3.64 5.40
CA PRO A 387 -10.88 -5.06 5.26
C PRO A 387 -9.37 -5.31 5.09
N GLU A 388 -8.66 -4.39 4.46
CA GLU A 388 -7.20 -4.40 4.36
C GLU A 388 -6.54 -4.33 5.74
N SER A 389 -6.93 -3.32 6.54
CA SER A 389 -6.36 -3.09 7.88
C SER A 389 -6.67 -4.23 8.84
N ALA A 390 -7.79 -4.92 8.65
CA ALA A 390 -8.20 -6.06 9.44
C ALA A 390 -7.21 -7.24 9.37
N HIS A 391 -6.42 -7.36 8.29
CA HIS A 391 -5.34 -8.34 8.19
C HIS A 391 -4.26 -8.09 9.26
N ALA A 392 -3.85 -6.83 9.44
CA ALA A 392 -2.92 -6.46 10.49
C ALA A 392 -3.51 -6.67 11.89
N ILE A 393 -4.80 -6.36 12.08
CA ILE A 393 -5.51 -6.60 13.35
C ILE A 393 -5.52 -8.10 13.70
N ARG A 394 -5.78 -8.97 12.71
CA ARG A 394 -5.78 -10.43 12.93
C ARG A 394 -4.46 -10.89 13.49
N VAL A 395 -3.35 -10.50 12.87
CA VAL A 395 -2.00 -10.90 13.32
C VAL A 395 -1.63 -10.22 14.65
N ALA A 396 -2.07 -8.97 14.90
CA ALA A 396 -1.86 -8.33 16.19
C ALA A 396 -2.57 -9.08 17.33
N ILE A 397 -3.78 -9.59 17.09
CA ILE A 397 -4.52 -10.45 18.04
C ILE A 397 -3.75 -11.77 18.23
N ASP A 398 -3.26 -12.41 17.18
CA ASP A 398 -2.49 -13.65 17.28
C ASP A 398 -1.21 -13.46 18.10
N GLN A 399 -0.46 -12.38 17.89
CA GLN A 399 0.72 -12.04 18.69
C GLN A 399 0.34 -11.79 20.16
N ALA A 400 -0.77 -11.13 20.44
CA ALA A 400 -1.24 -10.87 21.80
C ALA A 400 -1.66 -12.17 22.53
N LEU A 401 -2.29 -13.10 21.82
CA LEU A 401 -2.66 -14.42 22.36
C LEU A 401 -1.43 -15.32 22.58
N ASP A 402 -0.43 -15.23 21.70
CA ASP A 402 0.84 -15.90 21.90
C ASP A 402 1.60 -15.35 23.12
N ALA A 403 1.61 -14.03 23.31
CA ALA A 403 2.16 -13.38 24.50
C ALA A 403 1.45 -13.86 25.77
N LYS A 404 0.13 -14.01 25.75
CA LYS A 404 -0.68 -14.59 26.84
C LYS A 404 -0.28 -16.04 27.12
N ALA A 405 -0.17 -16.87 26.09
CA ALA A 405 0.20 -18.28 26.24
C ALA A 405 1.60 -18.45 26.86
N ARG A 406 2.52 -17.54 26.54
CA ARG A 406 3.87 -17.51 27.12
C ARG A 406 3.95 -16.82 28.49
N GLY A 407 2.89 -16.15 28.92
CA GLY A 407 2.89 -15.33 30.14
C GLY A 407 3.86 -14.15 30.12
N GLN A 408 4.17 -13.63 28.92
CA GLN A 408 5.16 -12.58 28.72
C GLN A 408 4.52 -11.31 28.18
N LYS A 409 4.93 -10.16 28.71
CA LYS A 409 4.57 -8.87 28.16
C LYS A 409 5.19 -8.74 26.76
N GLN A 410 4.43 -8.20 25.80
CA GLN A 410 4.87 -7.84 24.47
C GLN A 410 4.25 -6.52 24.05
N VAL A 411 5.03 -5.62 23.47
CA VAL A 411 4.53 -4.36 22.91
C VAL A 411 4.31 -4.55 21.41
N ILE A 412 3.06 -4.46 21.00
CA ILE A 412 2.59 -4.69 19.62
C ILE A 412 2.16 -3.35 19.03
N LEU A 413 2.74 -2.96 17.90
CA LEU A 413 2.36 -1.78 17.14
C LEU A 413 1.87 -2.20 15.76
N PHE A 414 0.66 -1.80 15.37
CA PHE A 414 0.18 -2.02 14.01
C PHE A 414 -0.36 -0.75 13.36
N ASN A 415 -0.38 -0.74 12.01
CA ASN A 415 -0.98 0.35 11.27
C ASN A 415 -2.46 0.07 10.99
N LEU A 416 -3.35 0.87 11.58
CA LEU A 416 -4.76 0.92 11.19
C LEU A 416 -4.88 1.84 9.97
N SER A 417 -4.56 1.28 8.81
CA SER A 417 -4.29 1.99 7.55
C SER A 417 -5.49 2.70 6.95
N GLY A 418 -6.71 2.30 7.32
CA GLY A 418 -7.95 2.91 6.87
C GLY A 418 -9.16 2.46 7.67
N HIS A 419 -10.24 3.27 7.62
CA HIS A 419 -11.54 2.90 8.17
C HIS A 419 -12.39 2.14 7.13
N GLY A 420 -13.39 1.37 7.61
CA GLY A 420 -14.29 0.54 6.82
C GLY A 420 -15.67 1.16 6.54
N ASN A 421 -15.87 2.46 6.77
CA ASN A 421 -17.18 3.09 6.64
C ASN A 421 -17.78 2.99 5.23
N PHE A 422 -16.92 2.87 4.20
CA PHE A 422 -17.33 2.63 2.80
C PHE A 422 -17.32 1.14 2.42
N ASP A 423 -17.04 0.24 3.37
CA ASP A 423 -16.88 -1.19 3.12
C ASP A 423 -17.95 -2.02 3.86
N LEU A 424 -19.05 -1.37 4.32
CA LEU A 424 -20.11 -2.02 5.09
C LEU A 424 -20.79 -3.16 4.34
N ALA A 425 -20.85 -3.12 2.99
CA ALA A 425 -21.34 -4.23 2.18
C ALA A 425 -20.50 -5.51 2.37
N ALA A 426 -19.20 -5.40 2.61
CA ALA A 426 -18.35 -6.54 2.94
C ALA A 426 -18.67 -7.12 4.33
N TYR A 427 -18.90 -6.23 5.28
CA TYR A 427 -19.35 -6.64 6.63
C TYR A 427 -20.74 -7.30 6.61
N GLU A 428 -21.68 -6.81 5.77
CA GLU A 428 -22.97 -7.44 5.54
C GLU A 428 -22.81 -8.89 5.04
N GLN A 429 -21.93 -9.12 4.06
CA GLN A 429 -21.65 -10.47 3.57
C GLN A 429 -21.09 -11.38 4.67
N TYR A 430 -20.16 -10.85 5.49
CA TYR A 430 -19.60 -11.60 6.61
C TYR A 430 -20.65 -11.94 7.66
N LEU A 431 -21.42 -10.95 8.15
CA LEU A 431 -22.45 -11.12 9.16
C LEU A 431 -23.60 -12.04 8.68
N GLY A 432 -23.87 -12.03 7.37
CA GLY A 432 -24.84 -12.91 6.72
C GLY A 432 -24.32 -14.33 6.44
N GLY A 433 -23.06 -14.66 6.82
CA GLY A 433 -22.47 -15.98 6.59
C GLY A 433 -22.23 -16.32 5.11
N LYS A 434 -22.13 -15.28 4.23
CA LYS A 434 -21.97 -15.44 2.78
C LYS A 434 -20.54 -15.25 2.31
N LEU A 435 -19.64 -14.80 3.20
CA LEU A 435 -18.24 -14.56 2.87
C LEU A 435 -17.52 -15.91 2.73
N GLN A 436 -16.76 -16.05 1.64
CA GLN A 436 -16.00 -17.26 1.37
C GLN A 436 -14.51 -17.01 1.55
N ASP A 437 -13.80 -18.01 2.08
CA ASP A 437 -12.34 -18.02 2.03
C ASP A 437 -11.87 -18.49 0.68
N TYR A 438 -10.76 -17.91 0.22
CA TYR A 438 -10.05 -18.34 -0.97
C TYR A 438 -8.70 -18.91 -0.53
N GLU A 439 -8.47 -20.16 -0.86
CA GLU A 439 -7.17 -20.79 -0.69
C GLU A 439 -6.17 -20.24 -1.71
N TYR A 440 -4.90 -20.55 -1.50
CA TYR A 440 -3.84 -20.19 -2.44
C TYR A 440 -4.13 -20.80 -3.83
N PRO A 441 -4.27 -19.98 -4.88
CA PRO A 441 -4.65 -20.45 -6.21
C PRO A 441 -3.42 -20.99 -6.96
N ALA A 442 -2.91 -22.14 -6.54
CA ALA A 442 -1.63 -22.69 -7.00
C ALA A 442 -1.54 -22.91 -8.51
N GLU A 443 -2.63 -23.35 -9.14
CA GLU A 443 -2.66 -23.60 -10.60
C GLU A 443 -2.64 -22.30 -11.40
N GLU A 444 -3.41 -21.30 -10.99
CA GLU A 444 -3.46 -19.99 -11.63
C GLU A 444 -2.13 -19.25 -11.49
N VAL A 445 -1.51 -19.33 -10.33
CA VAL A 445 -0.19 -18.74 -10.09
C VAL A 445 0.88 -19.48 -10.91
N ALA A 446 0.86 -20.81 -10.97
CA ALA A 446 1.80 -21.57 -11.78
C ALA A 446 1.72 -21.19 -13.26
N LYS A 447 0.50 -21.04 -13.82
CA LYS A 447 0.29 -20.55 -15.19
C LYS A 447 0.83 -19.13 -15.39
N ALA A 448 0.57 -18.22 -14.44
CA ALA A 448 1.07 -16.85 -14.53
C ALA A 448 2.61 -16.79 -14.46
N MET A 449 3.22 -17.67 -13.67
CA MET A 449 4.69 -17.76 -13.57
C MET A 449 5.36 -18.27 -14.87
N GLU A 450 4.65 -18.97 -15.74
CA GLU A 450 5.17 -19.38 -17.07
C GLU A 450 5.41 -18.17 -17.98
N HIS A 451 4.77 -17.03 -17.71
CA HIS A 451 4.90 -15.78 -18.45
C HIS A 451 5.93 -14.81 -17.87
N LEU A 452 6.68 -15.21 -16.84
CA LEU A 452 7.70 -14.36 -16.24
C LEU A 452 8.80 -14.01 -17.26
N PRO A 453 9.26 -12.76 -17.29
CA PRO A 453 10.28 -12.32 -18.22
C PRO A 453 11.63 -12.99 -17.94
N HIS A 454 12.29 -13.50 -18.99
CA HIS A 454 13.64 -14.05 -18.91
C HIS A 454 14.68 -12.94 -19.08
N VAL A 455 15.18 -12.38 -17.98
CA VAL A 455 16.22 -11.37 -18.01
C VAL A 455 17.52 -11.95 -18.57
N GLY A 456 18.04 -11.36 -19.65
CA GLY A 456 19.25 -11.84 -20.36
C GLY A 456 18.97 -12.58 -21.68
N GLN A 457 17.72 -12.84 -22.04
CA GLN A 457 17.31 -13.24 -23.39
C GLN A 457 16.57 -12.10 -24.06
N THR A 458 16.97 -11.72 -25.27
CA THR A 458 16.24 -10.74 -26.09
C THR A 458 14.82 -11.24 -26.31
N MET A 459 13.85 -10.52 -25.73
CA MET A 459 12.45 -10.79 -26.02
C MET A 459 12.16 -10.52 -27.50
N PRO A 460 11.46 -11.40 -28.22
CA PRO A 460 10.98 -11.06 -29.55
C PRO A 460 10.00 -9.89 -29.45
N VAL A 461 10.26 -8.85 -30.24
CA VAL A 461 9.45 -7.63 -30.37
C VAL A 461 8.10 -7.94 -31.00
#